data_29b4490d4a4881749edf72f05e22de52
#
_entry.id   29b4490d4a4881749edf72f05e22de52
#
_cell.length_a   1.000
_cell.length_b   1.000
_cell.length_c   1.000
_cell.angle_alpha   90.00
_cell.angle_beta   90.00
_cell.angle_gamma   90.00
#
_symmetry.space_group_name_H-M   'P 1'
#
loop_
_entity.id
_entity.type
_entity.pdbx_description
1 polymer ?
#
loop_
_entity_poly.entity_id
_entity_poly.type
_entity_poly.pdbx_seq_one_letter_code
_entity_poly.pdbx_strand_id
1 'polypeptide(L)'
;MTGKVWLVGAGPGDAGLLTIKAKRILEGADVIVYDHLVGKEILTMIHGEKEWVNVGKIAGHHPIPQEEINQILVREAVAGKKVVRLKGGDPFLFGRGGEELEELKKNAIPFEVVPGVTSPLAVPAYNGIPVTHRDYTASLHIITGHRKKGIEEKISYETLVRIDGTLVFLMGVNALPDIMNGLLEAGMNPDMPAAILQEGTTARQQKVVATISTLEQKSKEANIKPPAVIVVGKVCGLSEELAWHENLPLAGMRVVVTRPAEMIADMSERLRALGAEVLELPTIETVAIKENKVLETRLKNIADYAWIVFTSQVGVRIFFEEFLENEIDIRALSNAKFAVIGEGTRNALKEYGIIADLMPEVYDGETLGHLLVGENICGKNILIPRARKGNKNLVPILEAAGANVEDVPLYDTVYKKDSVVNLREELEKNSVDSVVFTSGSTVEGFVEMAGCGNAEEWGEERQEEWQKMFQGFTAVCIGEQTKTVAEKYSMKCKVAEKATVESIIEKMLER
;
A
#
# COMPACT_ATOMS: atom_id res chain seq x y z
N MET A 1 4.70 28.71 17.23
CA MET A 1 5.70 27.74 17.81
C MET A 1 6.41 27.11 16.63
N THR A 2 7.72 26.94 16.73
CA THR A 2 8.51 26.22 15.72
C THR A 2 8.05 24.76 15.67
N GLY A 3 7.90 24.20 14.50
CA GLY A 3 7.57 22.79 14.31
C GLY A 3 8.73 21.85 14.71
N LYS A 4 8.61 20.58 14.41
CA LYS A 4 9.61 19.55 14.69
C LYS A 4 9.90 18.73 13.45
N VAL A 5 11.16 18.31 13.28
CA VAL A 5 11.58 17.42 12.19
C VAL A 5 11.90 16.04 12.73
N TRP A 6 11.40 15.00 12.07
CA TRP A 6 11.78 13.61 12.32
C TRP A 6 12.55 13.07 11.10
N LEU A 7 13.76 12.56 11.33
CA LEU A 7 14.46 11.74 10.34
C LEU A 7 14.03 10.29 10.54
N VAL A 8 13.33 9.74 9.59
CA VAL A 8 12.69 8.41 9.71
C VAL A 8 13.25 7.46 8.66
N GLY A 9 13.72 6.30 9.10
CA GLY A 9 14.06 5.20 8.22
C GLY A 9 12.82 4.47 7.74
N ALA A 10 12.68 4.38 6.40
CA ALA A 10 11.59 3.68 5.75
C ALA A 10 11.79 2.14 5.71
N GLY A 11 13.00 1.66 5.99
CA GLY A 11 13.34 0.28 5.69
C GLY A 11 13.71 0.06 4.21
N PRO A 12 13.92 -1.19 3.79
CA PRO A 12 14.47 -1.52 2.48
C PRO A 12 13.43 -1.60 1.34
N GLY A 13 12.13 -1.62 1.64
CA GLY A 13 11.06 -1.72 0.63
C GLY A 13 9.76 -2.27 1.20
N ASP A 14 9.79 -3.44 1.81
CA ASP A 14 8.63 -4.09 2.43
C ASP A 14 8.07 -3.23 3.57
N ALA A 15 6.76 -2.93 3.51
CA ALA A 15 6.07 -2.14 4.52
C ALA A 15 6.02 -2.83 5.90
N GLY A 16 6.09 -4.15 5.95
CA GLY A 16 6.18 -4.93 7.19
C GLY A 16 7.48 -4.69 7.97
N LEU A 17 8.51 -4.12 7.32
CA LEU A 17 9.77 -3.74 7.95
C LEU A 17 9.80 -2.30 8.47
N LEU A 18 8.72 -1.56 8.30
CA LEU A 18 8.58 -0.24 8.90
C LEU A 18 8.42 -0.37 10.43
N THR A 19 9.19 0.40 11.18
CA THR A 19 9.02 0.35 12.64
C THR A 19 7.68 0.93 13.07
N ILE A 20 7.09 0.40 14.15
CA ILE A 20 5.83 0.92 14.72
C ILE A 20 5.94 2.42 15.03
N LYS A 21 7.10 2.87 15.50
CA LYS A 21 7.35 4.29 15.79
C LYS A 21 7.34 5.12 14.50
N ALA A 22 7.97 4.63 13.43
CA ALA A 22 7.97 5.29 12.13
C ALA A 22 6.55 5.44 11.58
N LYS A 23 5.74 4.38 11.59
CA LYS A 23 4.35 4.39 11.15
C LYS A 23 3.54 5.47 11.86
N ARG A 24 3.57 5.50 13.21
CA ARG A 24 2.83 6.49 14.01
C ARG A 24 3.23 7.93 13.70
N ILE A 25 4.53 8.18 13.47
CA ILE A 25 5.03 9.52 13.14
C ILE A 25 4.60 9.92 11.73
N LEU A 26 4.67 9.01 10.76
CA LEU A 26 4.21 9.25 9.40
C LEU A 26 2.70 9.55 9.33
N GLU A 27 1.88 8.81 10.08
CA GLU A 27 0.45 9.04 10.19
C GLU A 27 0.11 10.42 10.76
N GLY A 28 0.92 10.92 11.70
CA GLY A 28 0.72 12.22 12.34
C GLY A 28 1.46 13.40 11.70
N ALA A 29 2.14 13.21 10.57
CA ALA A 29 2.91 14.25 9.89
C ALA A 29 2.01 15.19 9.07
N ASP A 30 2.41 16.48 9.00
CA ASP A 30 1.81 17.46 8.09
C ASP A 30 2.52 17.44 6.73
N VAL A 31 3.86 17.25 6.74
CA VAL A 31 4.70 17.23 5.53
C VAL A 31 5.63 16.02 5.57
N ILE A 32 5.70 15.27 4.47
CA ILE A 32 6.63 14.15 4.30
C ILE A 32 7.56 14.46 3.10
N VAL A 33 8.84 14.64 3.41
CA VAL A 33 9.91 14.86 2.43
C VAL A 33 10.62 13.53 2.19
N TYR A 34 10.53 12.97 0.98
CA TYR A 34 11.01 11.62 0.68
C TYR A 34 11.85 11.55 -0.61
N ASP A 35 12.69 10.52 -0.73
CA ASP A 35 13.48 10.25 -1.92
C ASP A 35 13.05 8.95 -2.63
N HIS A 36 13.63 8.70 -3.80
CA HIS A 36 13.26 7.59 -4.68
C HIS A 36 13.62 6.19 -4.14
N LEU A 37 14.39 6.09 -3.05
CA LEU A 37 14.72 4.80 -2.40
C LEU A 37 13.65 4.35 -1.41
N VAL A 38 12.68 5.21 -1.11
CA VAL A 38 11.52 4.82 -0.30
C VAL A 38 10.60 3.93 -1.13
N GLY A 39 10.28 2.75 -0.62
CA GLY A 39 9.39 1.79 -1.29
C GLY A 39 8.00 2.38 -1.54
N LYS A 40 7.45 2.14 -2.73
CA LYS A 40 6.11 2.62 -3.11
C LYS A 40 5.03 2.09 -2.19
N GLU A 41 5.17 0.86 -1.73
CA GLU A 41 4.28 0.25 -0.75
C GLU A 41 4.17 1.10 0.53
N ILE A 42 5.32 1.59 1.04
CA ILE A 42 5.35 2.45 2.23
C ILE A 42 4.67 3.79 1.97
N LEU A 43 4.88 4.38 0.79
CA LEU A 43 4.24 5.64 0.43
C LEU A 43 2.71 5.49 0.36
N THR A 44 2.22 4.40 -0.21
CA THR A 44 0.79 4.18 -0.44
C THR A 44 0.04 3.74 0.82
N MET A 45 0.70 3.12 1.80
CA MET A 45 0.07 2.70 3.06
C MET A 45 -0.21 3.84 4.04
N ILE A 46 0.35 5.04 3.81
CA ILE A 46 0.13 6.20 4.67
C ILE A 46 -1.01 7.03 4.12
N HIS A 47 -2.18 6.85 4.68
CA HIS A 47 -3.40 7.55 4.27
C HIS A 47 -3.58 8.91 4.95
N GLY A 48 -4.57 9.68 4.49
CA GLY A 48 -4.93 11.00 4.99
C GLY A 48 -4.28 12.15 4.21
N GLU A 49 -4.77 13.36 4.45
CA GLU A 49 -4.25 14.58 3.82
C GLU A 49 -2.87 14.93 4.35
N LYS A 50 -1.88 14.95 3.49
CA LYS A 50 -0.48 15.28 3.79
C LYS A 50 0.17 15.94 2.59
N GLU A 51 1.10 16.84 2.87
CA GLU A 51 1.95 17.40 1.84
C GLU A 51 3.13 16.45 1.55
N TRP A 52 3.19 15.95 0.33
CA TRP A 52 4.25 15.05 -0.13
C TRP A 52 5.27 15.81 -0.96
N VAL A 53 6.53 15.85 -0.52
CA VAL A 53 7.64 16.52 -1.21
C VAL A 53 8.66 15.50 -1.66
N ASN A 54 8.66 15.20 -2.96
CA ASN A 54 9.63 14.29 -3.55
C ASN A 54 10.95 15.03 -3.83
N VAL A 55 12.02 14.67 -3.14
CA VAL A 55 13.38 15.21 -3.33
C VAL A 55 14.32 14.23 -4.05
N GLY A 56 13.78 13.11 -4.51
CA GLY A 56 14.53 12.11 -5.30
C GLY A 56 14.86 12.60 -6.70
N LYS A 57 15.71 11.86 -7.39
CA LYS A 57 16.03 12.13 -8.80
C LYS A 57 14.82 11.80 -9.68
N ILE A 58 14.25 12.81 -10.32
CA ILE A 58 13.22 12.61 -11.34
C ILE A 58 13.93 12.56 -12.70
N ALA A 59 13.56 11.62 -13.56
CA ALA A 59 14.10 11.51 -14.91
C ALA A 59 13.90 12.84 -15.66
N GLY A 60 14.98 13.41 -16.21
CA GLY A 60 14.94 14.68 -16.93
C GLY A 60 15.13 15.94 -16.07
N HIS A 61 15.23 15.84 -14.75
CA HIS A 61 15.50 16.97 -13.86
C HIS A 61 16.83 16.78 -13.13
N HIS A 62 17.54 17.88 -12.85
CA HIS A 62 18.72 17.82 -12.00
C HIS A 62 18.37 17.34 -10.60
N PRO A 63 19.19 16.46 -9.99
CA PRO A 63 18.94 16.05 -8.60
C PRO A 63 18.95 17.28 -7.69
N ILE A 64 17.97 17.36 -6.80
CA ILE A 64 17.90 18.43 -5.79
C ILE A 64 19.17 18.34 -4.93
N PRO A 65 19.97 19.41 -4.83
CA PRO A 65 21.17 19.43 -3.99
C PRO A 65 20.82 19.22 -2.52
N GLN A 66 21.75 18.62 -1.76
CA GLN A 66 21.50 18.36 -0.32
C GLN A 66 21.21 19.66 0.46
N GLU A 67 21.84 20.76 0.07
CA GLU A 67 21.60 22.07 0.68
C GLU A 67 20.15 22.53 0.52
N GLU A 68 19.56 22.31 -0.65
CA GLU A 68 18.17 22.64 -0.93
C GLU A 68 17.22 21.72 -0.14
N ILE A 69 17.53 20.43 -0.01
CA ILE A 69 16.76 19.51 0.85
C ILE A 69 16.77 20.02 2.30
N ASN A 70 17.94 20.41 2.80
CA ASN A 70 18.08 20.96 4.15
C ASN A 70 17.24 22.23 4.33
N GLN A 71 17.21 23.13 3.32
CA GLN A 71 16.40 24.35 3.34
C GLN A 71 14.89 24.05 3.34
N ILE A 72 14.44 23.02 2.61
CA ILE A 72 13.03 22.56 2.64
C ILE A 72 12.66 22.16 4.06
N LEU A 73 13.47 21.31 4.71
CA LEU A 73 13.20 20.85 6.08
C LEU A 73 13.13 22.02 7.07
N VAL A 74 14.05 22.98 6.97
CA VAL A 74 14.09 24.17 7.81
C VAL A 74 12.85 25.04 7.57
N ARG A 75 12.51 25.33 6.31
CA ARG A 75 11.38 26.16 5.94
C ARG A 75 10.06 25.62 6.50
N GLU A 76 9.79 24.35 6.28
CA GLU A 76 8.53 23.72 6.72
C GLU A 76 8.44 23.67 8.27
N ALA A 77 9.56 23.42 8.94
CA ALA A 77 9.58 23.41 10.41
C ALA A 77 9.41 24.83 10.99
N VAL A 78 10.01 25.86 10.37
CA VAL A 78 9.80 27.27 10.80
C VAL A 78 8.33 27.69 10.64
N ALA A 79 7.64 27.15 9.62
CA ALA A 79 6.21 27.35 9.44
C ALA A 79 5.34 26.64 10.52
N GLY A 80 5.95 25.94 11.46
CA GLY A 80 5.26 25.29 12.61
C GLY A 80 4.78 23.87 12.30
N LYS A 81 5.11 23.30 11.15
CA LYS A 81 4.63 21.98 10.72
C LYS A 81 5.38 20.83 11.41
N LYS A 82 4.72 19.67 11.48
CA LYS A 82 5.31 18.36 11.80
C LYS A 82 5.91 17.78 10.54
N VAL A 83 7.23 17.86 10.39
CA VAL A 83 7.93 17.48 9.17
C VAL A 83 8.61 16.12 9.33
N VAL A 84 8.36 15.20 8.41
CA VAL A 84 9.08 13.93 8.33
C VAL A 84 10.02 13.94 7.14
N ARG A 85 11.31 13.72 7.37
CA ARG A 85 12.27 13.35 6.33
C ARG A 85 12.34 11.82 6.28
N LEU A 86 11.65 11.22 5.30
CA LEU A 86 11.58 9.78 5.10
C LEU A 86 12.71 9.33 4.16
N LYS A 87 13.51 8.36 4.61
CA LYS A 87 14.73 7.90 3.92
C LYS A 87 14.71 6.40 3.74
N GLY A 88 15.07 5.88 2.56
CA GLY A 88 15.23 4.44 2.34
C GLY A 88 16.25 3.83 3.31
N GLY A 89 15.96 2.64 3.84
CA GLY A 89 16.79 1.96 4.84
C GLY A 89 16.81 2.69 6.19
N ASP A 90 18.00 3.01 6.67
CA ASP A 90 18.27 3.73 7.93
C ASP A 90 18.86 5.12 7.64
N PRO A 91 18.44 6.19 8.35
CA PRO A 91 18.90 7.56 8.10
C PRO A 91 20.40 7.77 8.29
N PHE A 92 21.03 7.00 9.15
CA PHE A 92 22.44 7.19 9.55
C PHE A 92 23.41 6.24 8.86
N LEU A 93 22.93 5.16 8.23
CA LEU A 93 23.80 4.28 7.49
C LEU A 93 23.89 4.73 6.02
N PHE A 94 24.93 5.48 5.67
CA PHE A 94 25.17 6.09 4.35
C PHE A 94 24.01 6.96 3.82
N GLY A 95 23.11 7.37 4.71
CA GLY A 95 21.93 8.16 4.41
C GLY A 95 22.12 9.67 4.53
N ARG A 96 23.31 10.17 4.89
CA ARG A 96 23.63 11.61 5.09
C ARG A 96 22.77 12.29 6.16
N GLY A 97 22.11 11.51 7.05
CA GLY A 97 21.25 12.07 8.10
C GLY A 97 21.99 13.01 9.06
N GLY A 98 23.28 12.78 9.29
CA GLY A 98 24.11 13.68 10.10
C GLY A 98 24.17 15.10 9.55
N GLU A 99 24.36 15.26 8.22
CA GLU A 99 24.41 16.56 7.54
C GLU A 99 23.06 17.30 7.64
N GLU A 100 21.95 16.58 7.52
CA GLU A 100 20.60 17.14 7.69
C GLU A 100 20.37 17.64 9.12
N LEU A 101 20.80 16.87 10.15
CA LEU A 101 20.68 17.28 11.56
C LEU A 101 21.60 18.47 11.93
N GLU A 102 22.80 18.54 11.40
CA GLU A 102 23.68 19.68 11.60
C GLU A 102 23.02 21.00 11.18
N GLU A 103 22.31 20.99 10.04
CA GLU A 103 21.61 22.16 9.55
C GLU A 103 20.38 22.52 10.40
N LEU A 104 19.61 21.52 10.82
CA LEU A 104 18.49 21.73 11.75
C LEU A 104 18.96 22.33 13.08
N LYS A 105 20.09 21.85 13.61
CA LYS A 105 20.70 22.36 14.85
C LYS A 105 21.14 23.81 14.71
N LYS A 106 21.76 24.20 13.61
CA LYS A 106 22.16 25.59 13.32
C LYS A 106 20.95 26.54 13.35
N ASN A 107 19.80 26.06 12.90
CA ASN A 107 18.56 26.83 12.85
C ASN A 107 17.69 26.66 14.10
N ALA A 108 18.22 26.05 15.18
CA ALA A 108 17.51 25.79 16.45
C ALA A 108 16.18 25.05 16.29
N ILE A 109 16.07 24.16 15.30
CA ILE A 109 14.89 23.35 15.04
C ILE A 109 14.95 22.06 15.85
N PRO A 110 13.90 21.72 16.64
CA PRO A 110 13.83 20.46 17.36
C PRO A 110 13.75 19.29 16.37
N PHE A 111 14.53 18.23 16.63
CA PHE A 111 14.50 17.05 15.80
C PHE A 111 14.55 15.75 16.61
N GLU A 112 14.23 14.66 15.93
CA GLU A 112 14.32 13.30 16.45
C GLU A 112 14.71 12.34 15.32
N VAL A 113 15.45 11.28 15.64
CA VAL A 113 15.83 10.23 14.69
C VAL A 113 15.09 8.95 15.02
N VAL A 114 14.50 8.35 14.00
CA VAL A 114 13.83 7.06 14.08
C VAL A 114 14.56 6.09 13.17
N PRO A 115 15.34 5.14 13.73
CA PRO A 115 16.04 4.14 12.95
C PRO A 115 15.09 3.32 12.07
N GLY A 116 15.60 2.86 10.94
CA GLY A 116 14.91 1.93 10.05
C GLY A 116 15.70 0.63 9.90
N VAL A 117 15.03 -0.43 9.43
CA VAL A 117 15.71 -1.66 9.05
C VAL A 117 16.57 -1.38 7.82
N THR A 118 17.87 -1.62 7.95
CA THR A 118 18.82 -1.25 6.89
C THR A 118 18.98 -2.34 5.85
N SER A 119 19.15 -1.97 4.58
CA SER A 119 19.26 -2.89 3.45
C SER A 119 20.38 -3.94 3.55
N PRO A 120 21.60 -3.65 4.10
CA PRO A 120 22.63 -4.67 4.24
C PRO A 120 22.29 -5.82 5.19
N LEU A 121 21.24 -5.69 6.00
CA LEU A 121 20.72 -6.77 6.84
C LEU A 121 19.48 -7.42 6.24
N ALA A 122 18.52 -6.62 5.81
CA ALA A 122 17.23 -7.13 5.36
C ALA A 122 17.28 -7.76 3.97
N VAL A 123 17.99 -7.15 3.02
CA VAL A 123 18.05 -7.65 1.64
C VAL A 123 18.69 -9.05 1.57
N PRO A 124 19.84 -9.33 2.22
CA PRO A 124 20.37 -10.68 2.30
C PRO A 124 19.39 -11.66 2.97
N ALA A 125 18.74 -11.26 4.08
CA ALA A 125 17.80 -12.11 4.80
C ALA A 125 16.61 -12.54 3.92
N TYR A 126 16.07 -11.65 3.09
CA TYR A 126 14.99 -11.95 2.14
C TYR A 126 15.45 -12.84 0.98
N ASN A 127 16.75 -12.96 0.78
CA ASN A 127 17.38 -13.84 -0.21
C ASN A 127 17.99 -15.12 0.40
N GLY A 128 17.65 -15.48 1.63
CA GLY A 128 18.15 -16.67 2.31
C GLY A 128 19.65 -16.60 2.67
N ILE A 129 20.22 -15.40 2.81
CA ILE A 129 21.63 -15.20 3.16
C ILE A 129 21.74 -14.61 4.56
N PRO A 130 22.03 -15.39 5.61
CA PRO A 130 22.33 -14.87 6.93
C PRO A 130 23.67 -14.16 6.90
N VAL A 131 23.73 -12.86 7.21
CA VAL A 131 24.99 -12.08 7.14
C VAL A 131 26.02 -12.49 8.20
N THR A 132 25.61 -13.26 9.21
CA THR A 132 26.48 -13.96 10.17
C THR A 132 25.99 -15.38 10.39
N HIS A 133 26.92 -16.32 10.59
CA HIS A 133 26.56 -17.71 10.87
C HIS A 133 27.69 -18.37 11.69
N ARG A 134 27.33 -19.11 12.74
CA ARG A 134 28.29 -19.68 13.70
C ARG A 134 29.43 -20.48 13.04
N ASP A 135 29.11 -21.24 11.98
CA ASP A 135 30.05 -22.13 11.31
C ASP A 135 30.80 -21.47 10.14
N TYR A 136 30.34 -20.28 9.68
CA TYR A 136 30.88 -19.63 8.47
C TYR A 136 31.58 -18.31 8.73
N THR A 137 31.04 -17.47 9.64
CA THR A 137 31.59 -16.12 9.90
C THR A 137 31.09 -15.51 11.20
N ALA A 138 31.99 -14.86 11.93
CA ALA A 138 31.71 -14.18 13.19
C ALA A 138 31.64 -12.65 13.06
N SER A 139 31.89 -12.10 11.86
CA SER A 139 31.92 -10.65 11.66
C SER A 139 31.20 -10.24 10.37
N LEU A 140 30.67 -9.00 10.38
CA LEU A 140 30.00 -8.36 9.26
C LEU A 140 30.63 -6.98 9.02
N HIS A 141 31.00 -6.67 7.78
CA HIS A 141 31.58 -5.41 7.38
C HIS A 141 30.71 -4.77 6.31
N ILE A 142 30.16 -3.59 6.58
CA ILE A 142 29.32 -2.84 5.68
C ILE A 142 30.13 -1.69 5.09
N ILE A 143 30.27 -1.67 3.76
CA ILE A 143 31.22 -0.83 3.05
C ILE A 143 30.45 -0.09 1.95
N THR A 144 30.75 1.19 1.72
CA THR A 144 30.26 1.90 0.54
C THR A 144 31.18 1.69 -0.67
N GLY A 145 30.61 1.24 -1.79
CA GLY A 145 31.33 1.15 -3.06
C GLY A 145 31.56 2.51 -3.74
N HIS A 146 30.90 3.57 -3.24
CA HIS A 146 31.02 4.91 -3.80
C HIS A 146 31.51 5.90 -2.73
N ARG A 147 32.63 6.57 -3.00
CA ARG A 147 33.21 7.59 -2.12
C ARG A 147 33.10 8.98 -2.72
N LYS A 148 33.16 10.00 -1.87
CA LYS A 148 33.18 11.41 -2.30
C LYS A 148 34.41 11.65 -3.19
N LYS A 149 34.23 12.31 -4.33
CA LYS A 149 35.34 12.74 -5.19
C LYS A 149 36.35 13.59 -4.39
N GLY A 150 37.61 13.24 -4.48
CA GLY A 150 38.71 13.96 -3.79
C GLY A 150 39.20 13.34 -2.48
N ILE A 151 38.64 12.20 -2.05
CA ILE A 151 39.20 11.40 -0.95
C ILE A 151 40.08 10.30 -1.54
N GLU A 152 41.39 10.38 -1.32
CA GLU A 152 42.41 9.45 -1.88
C GLU A 152 42.44 8.08 -1.16
N GLU A 153 41.84 7.96 0.03
CA GLU A 153 41.80 6.67 0.75
C GLU A 153 41.09 5.60 -0.06
N LYS A 154 41.83 4.63 -0.53
CA LYS A 154 41.30 3.44 -1.20
C LYS A 154 40.73 2.45 -0.17
N ILE A 155 39.78 1.63 -0.58
CA ILE A 155 39.35 0.46 0.19
C ILE A 155 40.60 -0.45 0.34
N SER A 156 41.01 -0.77 1.56
CA SER A 156 42.07 -1.73 1.77
C SER A 156 41.53 -3.14 1.64
N TYR A 157 41.56 -3.69 0.45
CA TYR A 157 41.09 -5.05 0.19
C TYR A 157 41.90 -6.10 0.93
N GLU A 158 43.22 -5.87 1.13
CA GLU A 158 44.09 -6.76 1.92
C GLU A 158 43.60 -6.87 3.37
N THR A 159 43.16 -5.76 3.96
CA THR A 159 42.58 -5.77 5.30
C THR A 159 41.27 -6.56 5.33
N LEU A 160 40.38 -6.33 4.36
CA LEU A 160 39.09 -7.02 4.28
C LEU A 160 39.26 -8.54 4.10
N VAL A 161 40.20 -8.97 3.28
CA VAL A 161 40.51 -10.40 3.08
C VAL A 161 41.03 -11.05 4.37
N ARG A 162 41.87 -10.36 5.14
CA ARG A 162 42.41 -10.87 6.41
C ARG A 162 41.39 -11.02 7.53
N ILE A 163 40.33 -10.25 7.52
CA ILE A 163 39.31 -10.30 8.59
C ILE A 163 38.46 -11.58 8.50
N ASP A 164 38.38 -12.25 7.33
CA ASP A 164 37.56 -13.45 7.08
C ASP A 164 36.11 -13.31 7.57
N GLY A 165 35.50 -12.14 7.29
CA GLY A 165 34.12 -11.79 7.63
C GLY A 165 33.21 -11.79 6.40
N THR A 166 31.91 -11.62 6.63
CA THR A 166 30.99 -11.30 5.56
C THR A 166 31.16 -9.83 5.17
N LEU A 167 31.37 -9.57 3.87
CA LEU A 167 31.50 -8.23 3.32
C LEU A 167 30.20 -7.86 2.60
N VAL A 168 29.62 -6.70 2.93
CA VAL A 168 28.43 -6.16 2.28
C VAL A 168 28.75 -4.80 1.69
N PHE A 169 28.67 -4.68 0.36
CA PHE A 169 28.92 -3.42 -0.33
C PHE A 169 27.60 -2.79 -0.75
N LEU A 170 27.40 -1.54 -0.35
CA LEU A 170 26.31 -0.68 -0.80
C LEU A 170 26.79 0.27 -1.88
N MET A 171 25.90 0.70 -2.79
CA MET A 171 26.20 1.61 -3.90
C MET A 171 27.35 1.11 -4.79
N GLY A 172 27.52 -0.22 -4.87
CA GLY A 172 28.67 -0.87 -5.52
C GLY A 172 28.40 -1.40 -6.92
N VAL A 173 27.19 -1.30 -7.49
CA VAL A 173 26.87 -1.94 -8.78
C VAL A 173 27.82 -1.51 -9.89
N ASN A 174 28.05 -0.19 -10.05
CA ASN A 174 28.96 0.34 -11.05
C ASN A 174 30.45 0.07 -10.73
N ALA A 175 30.77 -0.19 -9.47
CA ALA A 175 32.11 -0.52 -9.00
C ALA A 175 32.32 -2.04 -8.83
N LEU A 176 31.36 -2.86 -9.25
CA LEU A 176 31.44 -4.33 -9.09
C LEU A 176 32.74 -4.93 -9.69
N PRO A 177 33.18 -4.56 -10.91
CA PRO A 177 34.44 -5.05 -11.44
C PRO A 177 35.63 -4.69 -10.54
N ASP A 178 35.73 -3.45 -10.08
CA ASP A 178 36.83 -2.97 -9.23
C ASP A 178 36.82 -3.68 -7.86
N ILE A 179 35.63 -3.92 -7.29
CA ILE A 179 35.48 -4.65 -6.03
C ILE A 179 35.94 -6.09 -6.18
N MET A 180 35.48 -6.79 -7.22
CA MET A 180 35.87 -8.20 -7.45
C MET A 180 37.35 -8.34 -7.72
N ASN A 181 37.91 -7.52 -8.60
CA ASN A 181 39.35 -7.52 -8.92
C ASN A 181 40.19 -7.16 -7.69
N GLY A 182 39.80 -6.15 -6.91
CA GLY A 182 40.54 -5.75 -5.70
C GLY A 182 40.57 -6.86 -4.64
N LEU A 183 39.49 -7.63 -4.48
CA LEU A 183 39.47 -8.80 -3.57
C LEU A 183 40.34 -9.94 -4.10
N LEU A 184 40.33 -10.21 -5.41
CA LEU A 184 41.17 -11.24 -6.06
C LEU A 184 42.66 -10.89 -5.95
N GLU A 185 43.04 -9.65 -6.27
CA GLU A 185 44.43 -9.17 -6.16
C GLU A 185 44.93 -9.15 -4.71
N ALA A 186 44.04 -8.95 -3.74
CA ALA A 186 44.36 -9.08 -2.32
C ALA A 186 44.45 -10.51 -1.80
N GLY A 187 44.26 -11.51 -2.70
CA GLY A 187 44.44 -12.95 -2.39
C GLY A 187 43.19 -13.64 -1.86
N MET A 188 42.00 -13.10 -2.06
CA MET A 188 40.76 -13.84 -1.75
C MET A 188 40.59 -15.01 -2.70
N ASN A 189 40.13 -16.16 -2.16
CA ASN A 189 39.90 -17.35 -2.99
C ASN A 189 38.94 -17.07 -4.14
N PRO A 190 39.29 -17.31 -5.42
CA PRO A 190 38.42 -17.07 -6.57
C PRO A 190 37.05 -17.77 -6.48
N ASP A 191 36.96 -18.89 -5.75
CA ASP A 191 35.73 -19.63 -5.52
C ASP A 191 34.93 -19.15 -4.29
N MET A 192 35.35 -18.06 -3.64
CA MET A 192 34.60 -17.49 -2.54
C MET A 192 33.17 -17.14 -3.00
N PRO A 193 32.13 -17.66 -2.33
CA PRO A 193 30.76 -17.35 -2.67
C PRO A 193 30.46 -15.84 -2.58
N ALA A 194 29.73 -15.33 -3.54
CA ALA A 194 29.30 -13.95 -3.58
C ALA A 194 27.91 -13.83 -4.21
N ALA A 195 27.18 -12.80 -3.86
CA ALA A 195 25.85 -12.53 -4.39
C ALA A 195 25.67 -11.03 -4.70
N ILE A 196 24.86 -10.73 -5.70
CA ILE A 196 24.33 -9.39 -5.93
C ILE A 196 22.81 -9.46 -5.92
N LEU A 197 22.18 -8.60 -5.13
CA LEU A 197 20.77 -8.65 -4.74
C LEU A 197 20.14 -7.32 -5.09
N GLN A 198 19.36 -7.30 -6.18
CA GLN A 198 18.69 -6.10 -6.70
C GLN A 198 17.30 -5.96 -6.12
N GLU A 199 16.87 -4.73 -5.84
CA GLU A 199 15.53 -4.35 -5.38
C GLU A 199 14.97 -5.28 -4.28
N GLY A 200 15.86 -5.70 -3.37
CA GLY A 200 15.51 -6.66 -2.31
C GLY A 200 14.34 -6.20 -1.46
N THR A 201 13.53 -7.16 -1.01
CA THR A 201 12.28 -6.97 -0.25
C THR A 201 11.12 -6.39 -1.05
N THR A 202 11.19 -6.32 -2.37
CA THR A 202 10.10 -5.90 -3.26
C THR A 202 9.66 -7.02 -4.19
N ALA A 203 8.54 -6.85 -4.88
CA ALA A 203 8.09 -7.79 -5.92
C ALA A 203 9.06 -7.89 -7.11
N ARG A 204 9.97 -6.94 -7.26
CA ARG A 204 10.97 -6.91 -8.35
C ARG A 204 12.36 -7.37 -7.89
N GLN A 205 12.43 -8.01 -6.72
CA GLN A 205 13.64 -8.59 -6.20
C GLN A 205 14.26 -9.58 -7.19
N GLN A 206 15.57 -9.41 -7.45
CA GLN A 206 16.37 -10.34 -8.23
C GLN A 206 17.65 -10.69 -7.48
N LYS A 207 18.09 -11.95 -7.56
CA LYS A 207 19.35 -12.39 -6.99
C LYS A 207 20.22 -13.08 -8.03
N VAL A 208 21.52 -12.83 -7.96
CA VAL A 208 22.55 -13.61 -8.66
C VAL A 208 23.54 -14.11 -7.62
N VAL A 209 23.63 -15.41 -7.46
CA VAL A 209 24.62 -16.07 -6.60
C VAL A 209 25.69 -16.70 -7.48
N ALA A 210 26.95 -16.47 -7.15
CA ALA A 210 28.11 -16.90 -7.93
C ALA A 210 29.35 -16.98 -7.03
N THR A 211 30.54 -16.95 -7.63
CA THR A 211 31.81 -16.73 -6.95
C THR A 211 32.37 -15.36 -7.27
N ILE A 212 33.34 -14.87 -6.51
CA ILE A 212 33.96 -13.56 -6.79
C ILE A 212 34.58 -13.50 -8.20
N SER A 213 35.05 -14.65 -8.76
CA SER A 213 35.61 -14.74 -10.11
C SER A 213 34.55 -14.67 -11.21
N THR A 214 33.28 -14.96 -10.94
CA THR A 214 32.23 -15.08 -11.96
C THR A 214 31.05 -14.13 -11.76
N LEU A 215 30.97 -13.44 -10.61
CA LEU A 215 29.83 -12.60 -10.25
C LEU A 215 29.63 -11.44 -11.21
N GLU A 216 30.70 -10.81 -11.68
CA GLU A 216 30.64 -9.71 -12.64
C GLU A 216 29.97 -10.14 -13.94
N GLN A 217 30.41 -11.25 -14.52
CA GLN A 217 29.86 -11.77 -15.77
C GLN A 217 28.38 -12.13 -15.61
N LYS A 218 28.04 -12.92 -14.58
CA LYS A 218 26.64 -13.34 -14.31
C LYS A 218 25.72 -12.16 -14.00
N SER A 219 26.23 -11.13 -13.33
CA SER A 219 25.48 -9.89 -13.06
C SER A 219 25.14 -9.13 -14.35
N LYS A 220 26.08 -9.09 -15.32
CA LYS A 220 25.83 -8.49 -16.63
C LYS A 220 24.81 -9.30 -17.45
N GLU A 221 24.93 -10.63 -17.45
CA GLU A 221 24.00 -11.53 -18.12
C GLU A 221 22.57 -11.37 -17.57
N ALA A 222 22.43 -11.22 -16.25
CA ALA A 222 21.15 -10.98 -15.58
C ALA A 222 20.67 -9.52 -15.67
N ASN A 223 21.44 -8.62 -16.29
CA ASN A 223 21.12 -7.17 -16.43
C ASN A 223 20.81 -6.48 -15.09
N ILE A 224 21.58 -6.82 -14.04
CA ILE A 224 21.41 -6.25 -12.71
C ILE A 224 21.66 -4.73 -12.72
N LYS A 225 20.76 -3.98 -12.07
CA LYS A 225 20.79 -2.52 -12.00
C LYS A 225 20.70 -2.02 -10.54
N PRO A 226 21.13 -0.78 -10.26
CA PRO A 226 20.83 -0.15 -8.98
C PRO A 226 19.31 0.05 -8.79
N PRO A 227 18.82 -0.04 -7.52
CA PRO A 227 19.57 -0.30 -6.31
C PRO A 227 19.85 -1.79 -6.08
N ALA A 228 21.09 -2.13 -5.69
CA ALA A 228 21.44 -3.49 -5.33
C ALA A 228 22.49 -3.52 -4.20
N VAL A 229 22.50 -4.64 -3.48
CA VAL A 229 23.43 -4.96 -2.40
C VAL A 229 24.34 -6.10 -2.88
N ILE A 230 25.66 -5.94 -2.72
CA ILE A 230 26.64 -6.99 -3.02
C ILE A 230 27.06 -7.63 -1.71
N VAL A 231 27.02 -8.94 -1.63
CA VAL A 231 27.44 -9.74 -0.47
C VAL A 231 28.56 -10.67 -0.90
N VAL A 232 29.67 -10.69 -0.13
CA VAL A 232 30.79 -11.61 -0.34
C VAL A 232 31.07 -12.37 0.94
N GLY A 233 31.08 -13.69 0.87
CA GLY A 233 31.33 -14.56 2.02
C GLY A 233 30.69 -15.93 1.88
N LYS A 234 31.18 -16.88 2.68
CA LYS A 234 30.72 -18.29 2.68
C LYS A 234 29.20 -18.41 2.87
N VAL A 235 28.59 -17.47 3.58
CA VAL A 235 27.13 -17.44 3.85
C VAL A 235 26.28 -17.30 2.58
N CYS A 236 26.83 -16.77 1.48
CA CYS A 236 26.13 -16.70 0.20
C CYS A 236 25.77 -18.08 -0.35
N GLY A 237 26.52 -19.11 0.01
CA GLY A 237 26.25 -20.50 -0.36
C GLY A 237 24.98 -21.08 0.25
N LEU A 238 24.41 -20.45 1.29
CA LEU A 238 23.18 -20.88 1.96
C LEU A 238 21.90 -20.37 1.29
N SER A 239 22.02 -19.47 0.32
CA SER A 239 20.89 -18.73 -0.28
C SER A 239 19.77 -19.62 -0.83
N GLU A 240 20.08 -20.79 -1.40
CA GLU A 240 19.06 -21.70 -1.93
C GLU A 240 18.43 -22.54 -0.81
N GLU A 241 19.24 -23.04 0.11
CA GLU A 241 18.79 -23.88 1.22
C GLU A 241 17.87 -23.10 2.18
N LEU A 242 18.18 -21.82 2.42
CA LEU A 242 17.43 -20.96 3.32
C LEU A 242 16.45 -20.01 2.60
N ALA A 243 16.17 -20.28 1.34
CA ALA A 243 15.16 -19.53 0.58
C ALA A 243 13.78 -19.67 1.24
N TRP A 244 13.18 -18.56 1.62
CA TRP A 244 11.86 -18.54 2.28
C TRP A 244 10.89 -17.59 1.59
N HIS A 245 11.32 -16.35 1.31
CA HIS A 245 10.46 -15.31 0.76
C HIS A 245 10.01 -15.63 -0.66
N GLU A 246 10.92 -16.09 -1.52
CA GLU A 246 10.63 -16.44 -2.91
C GLU A 246 9.74 -17.69 -3.05
N ASN A 247 9.59 -18.47 -1.98
CA ASN A 247 8.70 -19.63 -1.89
C ASN A 247 7.28 -19.27 -1.42
N LEU A 248 7.02 -18.01 -1.06
CA LEU A 248 5.69 -17.57 -0.71
C LEU A 248 4.77 -17.55 -1.94
N PRO A 249 3.48 -17.88 -1.79
CA PRO A 249 2.56 -18.08 -2.92
C PRO A 249 2.42 -16.91 -3.88
N LEU A 250 2.51 -15.67 -3.38
CA LEU A 250 2.41 -14.43 -4.14
C LEU A 250 3.74 -13.67 -4.26
N ALA A 251 4.87 -14.32 -3.93
CA ALA A 251 6.18 -13.72 -4.11
C ALA A 251 6.38 -13.27 -5.57
N GLY A 252 6.96 -12.09 -5.75
CA GLY A 252 7.16 -11.47 -7.07
C GLY A 252 5.93 -10.81 -7.66
N MET A 253 4.78 -10.81 -6.97
CA MET A 253 3.57 -10.12 -7.42
C MET A 253 3.43 -8.76 -6.77
N ARG A 254 3.18 -7.73 -7.57
CA ARG A 254 2.73 -6.42 -7.11
C ARG A 254 1.23 -6.29 -7.30
N VAL A 255 0.52 -6.12 -6.20
CA VAL A 255 -0.94 -6.09 -6.15
C VAL A 255 -1.42 -4.70 -5.78
N VAL A 256 -2.32 -4.12 -6.57
CA VAL A 256 -3.03 -2.89 -6.21
C VAL A 256 -4.34 -3.24 -5.51
N VAL A 257 -4.57 -2.66 -4.33
CA VAL A 257 -5.83 -2.76 -3.60
C VAL A 257 -6.55 -1.42 -3.64
N THR A 258 -7.80 -1.41 -4.15
CA THR A 258 -8.55 -0.19 -4.49
C THR A 258 -9.65 0.18 -3.50
N ARG A 259 -9.77 -0.58 -2.40
CA ARG A 259 -10.81 -0.37 -1.36
C ARG A 259 -10.66 1.00 -0.68
N PRO A 260 -11.75 1.56 -0.11
CA PRO A 260 -11.64 2.71 0.78
C PRO A 260 -10.60 2.51 1.89
N ALA A 261 -9.93 3.58 2.29
CA ALA A 261 -8.80 3.52 3.22
C ALA A 261 -9.15 2.82 4.54
N GLU A 262 -10.37 3.01 5.04
CA GLU A 262 -10.86 2.42 6.30
C GLU A 262 -11.03 0.89 6.22
N MET A 263 -11.07 0.33 5.01
CA MET A 263 -11.37 -1.09 4.75
C MET A 263 -10.21 -1.84 4.09
N ILE A 264 -9.07 -1.17 3.86
CA ILE A 264 -7.98 -1.71 3.03
C ILE A 264 -7.02 -2.60 3.82
N ALA A 265 -6.81 -2.30 5.11
CA ALA A 265 -5.73 -2.87 5.93
C ALA A 265 -5.76 -4.40 6.02
N ASP A 266 -6.90 -5.01 6.36
CA ASP A 266 -7.01 -6.48 6.52
C ASP A 266 -6.61 -7.24 5.25
N MET A 267 -7.09 -6.78 4.10
CA MET A 267 -6.76 -7.41 2.82
C MET A 267 -5.27 -7.24 2.49
N SER A 268 -4.74 -6.04 2.69
CA SER A 268 -3.33 -5.73 2.42
C SER A 268 -2.39 -6.57 3.30
N GLU A 269 -2.68 -6.72 4.59
CA GLU A 269 -1.88 -7.54 5.51
C GLU A 269 -1.87 -9.02 5.11
N ARG A 270 -3.02 -9.57 4.72
CA ARG A 270 -3.12 -10.95 4.25
C ARG A 270 -2.35 -11.20 2.95
N LEU A 271 -2.40 -10.26 2.00
CA LEU A 271 -1.66 -10.35 0.74
C LEU A 271 -0.14 -10.26 0.99
N ARG A 272 0.30 -9.35 1.88
CA ARG A 272 1.70 -9.25 2.32
C ARG A 272 2.19 -10.53 2.98
N ALA A 273 1.38 -11.13 3.85
CA ALA A 273 1.71 -12.40 4.50
C ALA A 273 1.93 -13.54 3.49
N LEU A 274 1.37 -13.45 2.29
CA LEU A 274 1.55 -14.38 1.18
C LEU A 274 2.71 -13.99 0.25
N GLY A 275 3.44 -12.90 0.54
CA GLY A 275 4.62 -12.45 -0.20
C GLY A 275 4.35 -11.41 -1.28
N ALA A 276 3.14 -10.88 -1.40
CA ALA A 276 2.86 -9.81 -2.36
C ALA A 276 3.38 -8.45 -1.88
N GLU A 277 3.91 -7.64 -2.80
CA GLU A 277 4.07 -6.20 -2.61
C GLU A 277 2.72 -5.52 -2.87
N VAL A 278 2.17 -4.81 -1.87
CA VAL A 278 0.81 -4.26 -1.94
C VAL A 278 0.83 -2.75 -2.04
N LEU A 279 0.31 -2.22 -3.15
CA LEU A 279 0.06 -0.79 -3.29
C LEU A 279 -1.38 -0.49 -2.85
N GLU A 280 -1.51 0.24 -1.74
CA GLU A 280 -2.81 0.68 -1.24
C GLU A 280 -3.22 1.97 -1.95
N LEU A 281 -4.08 1.83 -2.95
CA LEU A 281 -4.59 2.96 -3.74
C LEU A 281 -6.11 3.06 -3.58
N PRO A 282 -6.60 3.65 -2.48
CA PRO A 282 -8.04 3.91 -2.33
C PRO A 282 -8.53 4.78 -3.48
N THR A 283 -9.32 4.20 -4.40
CA THR A 283 -9.80 4.89 -5.59
C THR A 283 -11.11 5.64 -5.37
N ILE A 284 -11.74 5.36 -4.25
CA ILE A 284 -12.97 6.02 -3.81
C ILE A 284 -12.84 6.46 -2.35
N GLU A 285 -13.54 7.52 -2.03
CA GLU A 285 -13.69 8.05 -0.67
C GLU A 285 -15.17 8.22 -0.35
N THR A 286 -15.53 7.89 0.87
CA THR A 286 -16.86 8.10 1.38
C THR A 286 -16.91 9.43 2.12
N VAL A 287 -17.72 10.34 1.64
CA VAL A 287 -17.91 11.66 2.25
C VAL A 287 -19.27 11.71 2.90
N ALA A 288 -19.32 11.74 4.22
CA ALA A 288 -20.57 11.90 4.96
C ALA A 288 -21.24 13.24 4.61
N ILE A 289 -22.57 13.24 4.51
CA ILE A 289 -23.35 14.45 4.27
C ILE A 289 -23.45 15.19 5.60
N LYS A 290 -22.68 16.26 5.74
CA LYS A 290 -22.72 17.13 6.94
C LYS A 290 -24.06 17.85 7.09
N GLU A 291 -24.47 18.08 8.35
CA GLU A 291 -25.73 18.77 8.69
C GLU A 291 -26.95 18.18 7.94
N ASN A 292 -27.07 16.84 8.00
CA ASN A 292 -28.12 16.12 7.32
C ASN A 292 -29.49 16.28 8.00
N LYS A 293 -30.16 17.42 7.75
CA LYS A 293 -31.47 17.74 8.35
C LYS A 293 -32.56 16.72 8.06
N VAL A 294 -32.43 15.98 6.94
CA VAL A 294 -33.39 14.92 6.62
C VAL A 294 -33.17 13.76 7.60
N LEU A 295 -31.95 13.32 7.79
CA LEU A 295 -31.61 12.28 8.77
C LEU A 295 -31.97 12.70 10.19
N GLU A 296 -31.59 13.90 10.64
CA GLU A 296 -31.93 14.42 11.98
C GLU A 296 -33.42 14.39 12.26
N THR A 297 -34.25 14.71 11.26
CA THR A 297 -35.72 14.67 11.40
C THR A 297 -36.21 13.22 11.56
N ARG A 298 -35.60 12.26 10.85
CA ARG A 298 -35.98 10.86 10.93
C ARG A 298 -35.49 10.21 12.23
N LEU A 299 -34.33 10.60 12.71
CA LEU A 299 -33.80 10.12 13.99
C LEU A 299 -34.68 10.53 15.16
N LYS A 300 -35.27 11.73 15.15
CA LYS A 300 -36.22 12.15 16.18
C LYS A 300 -37.48 11.29 16.26
N ASN A 301 -37.89 10.68 15.17
CA ASN A 301 -39.04 9.78 15.06
C ASN A 301 -38.65 8.35 14.83
N ILE A 302 -37.46 7.94 15.26
CA ILE A 302 -36.88 6.62 14.91
C ILE A 302 -37.71 5.43 15.42
N ALA A 303 -38.45 5.60 16.49
CA ALA A 303 -39.34 4.57 17.06
C ALA A 303 -40.56 4.25 16.18
N ASP A 304 -40.85 5.06 15.17
CA ASP A 304 -41.99 4.87 14.25
C ASP A 304 -41.66 3.89 13.10
N TYR A 305 -40.38 3.51 12.94
CA TYR A 305 -39.95 2.59 11.89
C TYR A 305 -40.06 1.14 12.33
N ALA A 306 -40.71 0.34 11.50
CA ALA A 306 -40.76 -1.12 11.69
C ALA A 306 -39.49 -1.81 11.21
N TRP A 307 -38.84 -1.26 10.20
CA TRP A 307 -37.59 -1.78 9.62
C TRP A 307 -36.57 -0.69 9.37
N ILE A 308 -35.32 -1.01 9.64
CA ILE A 308 -34.16 -0.23 9.21
C ILE A 308 -33.30 -1.12 8.32
N VAL A 309 -33.04 -0.67 7.08
CA VAL A 309 -32.39 -1.47 6.05
C VAL A 309 -31.03 -0.91 5.68
N PHE A 310 -29.97 -1.62 5.94
CA PHE A 310 -28.62 -1.21 5.59
C PHE A 310 -28.08 -1.96 4.37
N THR A 311 -27.61 -1.21 3.38
CA THR A 311 -27.02 -1.73 2.15
C THR A 311 -25.50 -1.62 2.11
N SER A 312 -24.85 -1.14 3.19
CA SER A 312 -23.39 -1.04 3.29
C SER A 312 -22.91 -0.94 4.74
N GLN A 313 -21.69 -1.38 5.00
CA GLN A 313 -21.00 -1.21 6.29
C GLN A 313 -20.83 0.28 6.64
N VAL A 314 -20.51 1.11 5.65
CA VAL A 314 -20.34 2.56 5.81
C VAL A 314 -21.66 3.20 6.24
N GLY A 315 -22.78 2.79 5.64
CA GLY A 315 -24.11 3.25 6.03
C GLY A 315 -24.43 2.95 7.49
N VAL A 316 -24.04 1.77 7.98
CA VAL A 316 -24.20 1.42 9.42
C VAL A 316 -23.40 2.36 10.29
N ARG A 317 -22.10 2.57 10.00
CA ARG A 317 -21.20 3.41 10.80
C ARG A 317 -21.69 4.86 10.87
N ILE A 318 -21.92 5.49 9.72
CA ILE A 318 -22.39 6.87 9.66
C ILE A 318 -23.75 7.03 10.38
N PHE A 319 -24.65 6.06 10.21
CA PHE A 319 -25.94 6.12 10.90
C PHE A 319 -25.78 6.13 12.42
N PHE A 320 -24.94 5.25 12.98
CA PHE A 320 -24.73 5.17 14.42
C PHE A 320 -23.85 6.31 14.96
N GLU A 321 -22.94 6.86 14.18
CA GLU A 321 -22.20 8.08 14.53
C GLU A 321 -23.18 9.25 14.69
N GLU A 322 -24.05 9.51 13.72
CA GLU A 322 -25.09 10.53 13.78
C GLU A 322 -26.10 10.27 14.93
N PHE A 323 -26.39 8.99 15.19
CA PHE A 323 -27.27 8.59 16.28
C PHE A 323 -26.72 9.00 17.65
N LEU A 324 -25.42 8.80 17.85
CA LEU A 324 -24.69 9.17 19.07
C LEU A 324 -24.48 10.69 19.16
N GLU A 325 -24.14 11.36 18.06
CA GLU A 325 -23.97 12.81 18.02
C GLU A 325 -25.27 13.56 18.36
N ASN A 326 -26.43 12.99 18.00
CA ASN A 326 -27.74 13.50 18.38
C ASN A 326 -28.20 13.07 19.78
N GLU A 327 -27.33 12.44 20.59
CA GLU A 327 -27.60 11.96 21.95
C GLU A 327 -28.83 11.00 22.04
N ILE A 328 -29.10 10.21 21.00
CA ILE A 328 -30.23 9.30 20.98
C ILE A 328 -29.79 7.94 21.56
N ASP A 329 -30.57 7.44 22.51
CA ASP A 329 -30.32 6.15 23.15
C ASP A 329 -30.68 4.99 22.20
N ILE A 330 -29.80 3.99 22.10
CA ILE A 330 -30.01 2.80 21.24
C ILE A 330 -31.33 2.06 21.54
N ARG A 331 -31.86 2.19 22.76
CA ARG A 331 -33.16 1.63 23.16
C ARG A 331 -34.33 2.21 22.37
N ALA A 332 -34.17 3.38 21.74
CA ALA A 332 -35.18 3.94 20.85
C ALA A 332 -35.42 3.05 19.61
N LEU A 333 -34.49 2.15 19.30
CA LEU A 333 -34.57 1.17 18.20
C LEU A 333 -35.26 -0.14 18.58
N SER A 334 -35.77 -0.28 19.82
CA SER A 334 -36.33 -1.55 20.37
C SER A 334 -37.51 -2.12 19.57
N ASN A 335 -38.21 -1.27 18.81
CA ASN A 335 -39.36 -1.71 17.99
C ASN A 335 -38.96 -2.00 16.53
N ALA A 336 -37.76 -1.61 16.10
CA ALA A 336 -37.32 -1.79 14.75
C ALA A 336 -36.65 -3.15 14.52
N LYS A 337 -36.98 -3.82 13.43
CA LYS A 337 -36.21 -4.92 12.88
C LYS A 337 -35.15 -4.41 11.93
N PHE A 338 -34.08 -5.17 11.77
CA PHE A 338 -32.93 -4.82 10.95
C PHE A 338 -32.73 -5.78 9.79
N ALA A 339 -32.65 -5.24 8.58
CA ALA A 339 -32.28 -5.99 7.40
C ALA A 339 -30.96 -5.47 6.83
N VAL A 340 -30.11 -6.41 6.40
CA VAL A 340 -28.77 -6.09 5.86
C VAL A 340 -28.56 -6.81 4.54
N ILE A 341 -27.81 -6.17 3.63
CA ILE A 341 -27.58 -6.73 2.30
C ILE A 341 -26.61 -7.92 2.28
N GLY A 342 -25.74 -8.05 3.27
CA GLY A 342 -24.73 -9.11 3.29
C GLY A 342 -23.90 -9.13 4.56
N GLU A 343 -22.98 -10.09 4.62
CA GLU A 343 -22.18 -10.45 5.79
C GLU A 343 -21.37 -9.28 6.39
N GLY A 344 -20.70 -8.49 5.55
CA GLY A 344 -19.93 -7.34 6.02
C GLY A 344 -20.80 -6.30 6.72
N THR A 345 -22.00 -6.03 6.18
CA THR A 345 -22.97 -5.10 6.79
C THR A 345 -23.54 -5.68 8.10
N ARG A 346 -23.78 -7.01 8.14
CA ARG A 346 -24.17 -7.71 9.35
C ARG A 346 -23.12 -7.60 10.46
N ASN A 347 -21.85 -7.75 10.11
CA ASN A 347 -20.77 -7.66 11.07
C ASN A 347 -20.60 -6.23 11.61
N ALA A 348 -20.71 -5.21 10.75
CA ALA A 348 -20.71 -3.81 11.18
C ALA A 348 -21.87 -3.51 12.15
N LEU A 349 -23.06 -4.08 11.92
CA LEU A 349 -24.20 -3.91 12.82
C LEU A 349 -23.97 -4.57 14.20
N LYS A 350 -23.28 -5.71 14.22
CA LYS A 350 -22.91 -6.43 15.46
C LYS A 350 -21.95 -5.60 16.35
N GLU A 351 -21.12 -4.73 15.78
CA GLU A 351 -20.22 -3.85 16.55
C GLU A 351 -21.02 -2.92 17.48
N TYR A 352 -22.26 -2.59 17.12
CA TYR A 352 -23.21 -1.83 17.93
C TYR A 352 -24.14 -2.70 18.80
N GLY A 353 -23.89 -4.01 18.88
CA GLY A 353 -24.66 -4.95 19.70
C GLY A 353 -26.00 -5.36 19.08
N ILE A 354 -26.24 -5.09 17.81
CA ILE A 354 -27.49 -5.41 17.09
C ILE A 354 -27.26 -6.60 16.15
N ILE A 355 -28.18 -7.57 16.20
CA ILE A 355 -28.19 -8.72 15.31
C ILE A 355 -29.24 -8.45 14.22
N ALA A 356 -28.85 -8.59 12.96
CA ALA A 356 -29.78 -8.43 11.84
C ALA A 356 -30.83 -9.55 11.85
N ASP A 357 -32.10 -9.17 11.68
CA ASP A 357 -33.24 -10.10 11.58
C ASP A 357 -33.31 -10.76 10.19
N LEU A 358 -32.83 -10.05 9.14
CA LEU A 358 -32.95 -10.49 7.76
C LEU A 358 -31.66 -10.22 6.98
N MET A 359 -31.20 -11.23 6.23
CA MET A 359 -30.08 -11.12 5.29
C MET A 359 -30.31 -12.08 4.12
N PRO A 360 -30.18 -11.66 2.86
CA PRO A 360 -30.34 -12.53 1.69
C PRO A 360 -29.16 -13.49 1.51
N GLU A 361 -29.37 -14.59 0.79
CA GLU A 361 -28.29 -15.50 0.38
C GLU A 361 -27.46 -14.90 -0.77
N VAL A 362 -28.12 -14.16 -1.68
CA VAL A 362 -27.46 -13.39 -2.75
C VAL A 362 -27.43 -11.93 -2.31
N TYR A 363 -26.23 -11.36 -2.22
CA TYR A 363 -25.99 -10.03 -1.65
C TYR A 363 -26.31 -8.89 -2.63
N ASP A 364 -27.57 -8.78 -3.02
CA ASP A 364 -28.07 -7.70 -3.87
C ASP A 364 -29.38 -7.08 -3.34
N GLY A 365 -29.69 -5.86 -3.84
CA GLY A 365 -30.83 -5.10 -3.35
C GLY A 365 -32.18 -5.69 -3.78
N GLU A 366 -32.24 -6.40 -4.90
CA GLU A 366 -33.47 -7.01 -5.41
C GLU A 366 -33.88 -8.20 -4.57
N THR A 367 -32.94 -9.11 -4.30
CA THR A 367 -33.15 -10.27 -3.43
C THR A 367 -33.52 -9.83 -2.01
N LEU A 368 -32.86 -8.80 -1.46
CA LEU A 368 -33.20 -8.23 -0.16
C LEU A 368 -34.61 -7.64 -0.15
N GLY A 369 -34.99 -6.92 -1.24
CA GLY A 369 -36.34 -6.37 -1.38
C GLY A 369 -37.41 -7.46 -1.37
N HIS A 370 -37.24 -8.54 -2.13
CA HIS A 370 -38.18 -9.66 -2.17
C HIS A 370 -38.29 -10.41 -0.84
N LEU A 371 -37.19 -10.56 -0.10
CA LEU A 371 -37.22 -11.13 1.26
C LEU A 371 -38.02 -10.26 2.22
N LEU A 372 -37.83 -8.94 2.21
CA LEU A 372 -38.59 -8.00 3.02
C LEU A 372 -40.08 -8.03 2.71
N VAL A 373 -40.46 -8.18 1.43
CA VAL A 373 -41.89 -8.34 1.02
C VAL A 373 -42.53 -9.53 1.71
N GLY A 374 -41.79 -10.62 1.95
CA GLY A 374 -42.25 -11.80 2.69
C GLY A 374 -42.56 -11.53 4.17
N GLU A 375 -42.08 -10.43 4.76
CA GLU A 375 -42.25 -10.05 6.18
C GLU A 375 -43.51 -9.17 6.45
N ASN A 376 -44.45 -9.15 5.54
CA ASN A 376 -45.71 -8.40 5.67
C ASN A 376 -45.50 -6.90 5.98
N ILE A 377 -44.82 -6.22 5.06
CA ILE A 377 -44.39 -4.82 5.19
C ILE A 377 -45.47 -3.80 4.76
N CYS A 378 -46.62 -4.23 4.29
CA CYS A 378 -47.72 -3.35 3.85
C CYS A 378 -48.10 -2.35 4.96
N GLY A 379 -48.10 -1.07 4.67
CA GLY A 379 -48.39 0.01 5.59
C GLY A 379 -47.29 0.26 6.65
N LYS A 380 -46.16 -0.45 6.62
CA LYS A 380 -45.03 -0.25 7.56
C LYS A 380 -44.09 0.82 7.07
N ASN A 381 -43.56 1.61 8.04
CA ASN A 381 -42.50 2.58 7.77
C ASN A 381 -41.15 1.85 7.72
N ILE A 382 -40.41 2.05 6.65
CA ILE A 382 -39.09 1.45 6.40
C ILE A 382 -38.10 2.58 6.16
N LEU A 383 -37.03 2.64 6.97
CA LEU A 383 -35.92 3.58 6.79
C LEU A 383 -34.76 2.88 6.06
N ILE A 384 -34.25 3.50 5.00
CA ILE A 384 -33.10 3.02 4.22
C ILE A 384 -31.99 4.07 4.25
N PRO A 385 -31.16 4.09 5.29
CA PRO A 385 -30.02 4.99 5.39
C PRO A 385 -28.85 4.44 4.53
N ARG A 386 -28.51 5.09 3.42
CA ARG A 386 -27.53 4.58 2.43
C ARG A 386 -26.80 5.67 1.64
N ALA A 387 -25.93 5.25 0.71
CA ALA A 387 -25.31 6.17 -0.25
C ALA A 387 -26.35 6.92 -1.09
N ARG A 388 -26.12 8.19 -1.42
CA ARG A 388 -27.00 8.97 -2.31
C ARG A 388 -27.20 8.31 -3.67
N LYS A 389 -26.14 7.72 -4.22
CA LYS A 389 -26.18 6.88 -5.45
C LYS A 389 -26.23 5.40 -5.07
N GLY A 390 -27.32 4.94 -4.45
CA GLY A 390 -27.52 3.53 -4.08
C GLY A 390 -28.19 2.72 -5.21
N ASN A 391 -28.33 1.39 -4.97
CA ASN A 391 -29.06 0.50 -5.89
C ASN A 391 -30.50 0.96 -6.04
N LYS A 392 -30.94 1.14 -7.29
CA LYS A 392 -32.24 1.72 -7.63
C LYS A 392 -33.41 0.72 -7.51
N ASN A 393 -33.15 -0.59 -7.41
CA ASN A 393 -34.18 -1.63 -7.49
C ASN A 393 -34.90 -1.88 -6.14
N LEU A 394 -34.22 -1.65 -5.00
CA LEU A 394 -34.77 -1.97 -3.67
C LEU A 394 -36.03 -1.17 -3.34
N VAL A 395 -35.99 0.17 -3.48
CA VAL A 395 -37.10 1.05 -3.08
C VAL A 395 -38.40 0.75 -3.86
N PRO A 396 -38.40 0.65 -5.22
CA PRO A 396 -39.60 0.34 -5.97
C PRO A 396 -40.26 -1.00 -5.59
N ILE A 397 -39.46 -2.03 -5.23
CA ILE A 397 -39.99 -3.34 -4.80
C ILE A 397 -40.78 -3.19 -3.48
N LEU A 398 -40.24 -2.44 -2.52
CA LEU A 398 -40.88 -2.24 -1.21
C LEU A 398 -42.13 -1.36 -1.32
N GLU A 399 -42.07 -0.31 -2.11
CA GLU A 399 -43.22 0.60 -2.38
C GLU A 399 -44.35 -0.15 -3.10
N ALA A 400 -44.02 -0.99 -4.10
CA ALA A 400 -44.99 -1.82 -4.80
C ALA A 400 -45.71 -2.82 -3.87
N ALA A 401 -45.04 -3.23 -2.77
CA ALA A 401 -45.62 -4.06 -1.72
C ALA A 401 -46.42 -3.26 -0.67
N GLY A 402 -46.58 -1.96 -0.85
CA GLY A 402 -47.38 -1.07 0.01
C GLY A 402 -46.65 -0.56 1.24
N ALA A 403 -45.33 -0.62 1.32
CA ALA A 403 -44.55 -0.05 2.42
C ALA A 403 -44.39 1.47 2.24
N ASN A 404 -44.29 2.18 3.39
CA ASN A 404 -43.90 3.60 3.39
C ASN A 404 -42.37 3.67 3.51
N VAL A 405 -41.69 3.87 2.37
CA VAL A 405 -40.22 3.84 2.32
C VAL A 405 -39.65 5.24 2.41
N GLU A 406 -38.70 5.40 3.31
CA GLU A 406 -37.88 6.62 3.44
C GLU A 406 -36.42 6.32 3.12
N ASP A 407 -36.03 6.70 1.90
CA ASP A 407 -34.67 6.57 1.38
C ASP A 407 -33.86 7.81 1.76
N VAL A 408 -32.95 7.66 2.75
CA VAL A 408 -32.21 8.77 3.32
C VAL A 408 -30.72 8.67 2.92
N PRO A 409 -30.22 9.61 2.11
CA PRO A 409 -28.82 9.64 1.77
C PRO A 409 -27.98 10.05 2.99
N LEU A 410 -26.98 9.20 3.34
CA LEU A 410 -26.03 9.45 4.41
C LEU A 410 -24.69 9.98 3.92
N TYR A 411 -24.28 9.56 2.73
CA TYR A 411 -22.97 9.86 2.19
C TYR A 411 -22.95 9.87 0.67
N ASP A 412 -21.94 10.53 0.14
CA ASP A 412 -21.56 10.45 -1.27
C ASP A 412 -20.29 9.60 -1.41
N THR A 413 -20.22 8.84 -2.52
CA THR A 413 -18.98 8.19 -2.95
C THR A 413 -18.32 9.08 -4.00
N VAL A 414 -17.12 9.55 -3.72
CA VAL A 414 -16.34 10.40 -4.62
C VAL A 414 -15.11 9.66 -5.11
N TYR A 415 -14.71 9.89 -6.36
CA TYR A 415 -13.50 9.30 -6.92
C TYR A 415 -12.27 10.11 -6.50
N LYS A 416 -11.23 9.41 -6.05
CA LYS A 416 -9.93 10.01 -5.80
C LYS A 416 -9.15 10.11 -7.10
N LYS A 417 -8.68 11.32 -7.40
CA LYS A 417 -7.92 11.59 -8.64
C LYS A 417 -6.41 11.50 -8.43
N ASP A 418 -5.96 11.75 -7.21
CA ASP A 418 -4.54 11.88 -6.89
C ASP A 418 -4.10 10.78 -5.94
N SER A 419 -2.87 10.31 -6.15
CA SER A 419 -2.14 9.41 -5.28
C SER A 419 -0.68 9.85 -5.22
N VAL A 420 0.01 9.54 -4.12
CA VAL A 420 1.45 9.77 -3.94
C VAL A 420 2.29 9.01 -4.99
N VAL A 421 1.75 7.90 -5.48
CA VAL A 421 2.32 7.12 -6.59
C VAL A 421 1.51 7.41 -7.86
N ASN A 422 2.18 7.72 -8.95
CA ASN A 422 1.54 7.95 -10.24
C ASN A 422 1.08 6.61 -10.84
N LEU A 423 -0.21 6.30 -10.69
CA LEU A 423 -0.79 5.03 -11.17
C LEU A 423 -0.60 4.83 -12.67
N ARG A 424 -0.78 5.87 -13.49
CA ARG A 424 -0.60 5.78 -14.93
C ARG A 424 0.82 5.34 -15.29
N GLU A 425 1.83 5.94 -14.66
CA GLU A 425 3.24 5.57 -14.88
C GLU A 425 3.53 4.12 -14.49
N GLU A 426 2.89 3.62 -13.42
CA GLU A 426 3.02 2.22 -13.02
C GLU A 426 2.41 1.25 -14.03
N LEU A 427 1.27 1.61 -14.59
CA LEU A 427 0.61 0.81 -15.63
C LEU A 427 1.39 0.83 -16.95
N GLU A 428 1.89 1.98 -17.38
CA GLU A 428 2.73 2.13 -18.58
C GLU A 428 4.02 1.28 -18.50
N LYS A 429 4.58 1.15 -17.31
CA LYS A 429 5.77 0.31 -17.05
C LYS A 429 5.45 -1.18 -16.90
N ASN A 430 4.20 -1.60 -16.99
CA ASN A 430 3.75 -2.95 -16.66
C ASN A 430 4.26 -3.42 -15.28
N SER A 431 4.26 -2.51 -14.31
CA SER A 431 4.79 -2.79 -12.98
C SER A 431 3.74 -3.35 -12.01
N VAL A 432 2.49 -3.47 -12.43
CA VAL A 432 1.36 -4.02 -11.67
C VAL A 432 0.98 -5.37 -12.24
N ASP A 433 0.90 -6.42 -11.41
CA ASP A 433 0.55 -7.77 -11.84
C ASP A 433 -0.93 -8.07 -11.61
N SER A 434 -1.53 -7.49 -10.57
CA SER A 434 -2.95 -7.68 -10.26
C SER A 434 -3.57 -6.46 -9.60
N VAL A 435 -4.87 -6.24 -9.84
CA VAL A 435 -5.66 -5.19 -9.21
C VAL A 435 -6.92 -5.81 -8.60
N VAL A 436 -7.19 -5.53 -7.34
CA VAL A 436 -8.36 -6.04 -6.62
C VAL A 436 -9.47 -5.00 -6.62
N PHE A 437 -10.63 -5.39 -7.13
CA PHE A 437 -11.84 -4.57 -7.17
C PHE A 437 -12.97 -5.18 -6.33
N THR A 438 -13.52 -4.39 -5.41
CA THR A 438 -14.60 -4.82 -4.51
C THR A 438 -15.96 -4.18 -4.83
N SER A 439 -16.04 -3.37 -5.87
CA SER A 439 -17.29 -2.80 -6.40
C SER A 439 -17.07 -2.19 -7.78
N GLY A 440 -18.14 -1.93 -8.53
CA GLY A 440 -18.06 -1.19 -9.80
C GLY A 440 -17.47 0.22 -9.63
N SER A 441 -17.79 0.90 -8.52
CA SER A 441 -17.22 2.24 -8.25
C SER A 441 -15.71 2.22 -7.99
N THR A 442 -15.15 1.12 -7.45
CA THR A 442 -13.68 1.01 -7.31
C THR A 442 -13.00 0.83 -8.67
N VAL A 443 -13.66 0.19 -9.64
CA VAL A 443 -13.17 0.10 -11.03
C VAL A 443 -13.20 1.49 -11.69
N GLU A 444 -14.32 2.19 -11.62
CA GLU A 444 -14.47 3.53 -12.20
C GLU A 444 -13.49 4.52 -11.58
N GLY A 445 -13.34 4.49 -10.25
CA GLY A 445 -12.37 5.31 -9.53
C GLY A 445 -10.91 5.00 -9.89
N PHE A 446 -10.57 3.73 -10.18
CA PHE A 446 -9.25 3.33 -10.65
C PHE A 446 -8.95 3.89 -12.04
N VAL A 447 -9.91 3.82 -12.95
CA VAL A 447 -9.81 4.37 -14.29
C VAL A 447 -9.69 5.90 -14.26
N GLU A 448 -10.45 6.57 -13.41
CA GLU A 448 -10.35 8.02 -13.20
C GLU A 448 -8.97 8.42 -12.62
N MET A 449 -8.47 7.68 -11.61
CA MET A 449 -7.14 7.89 -11.03
C MET A 449 -6.00 7.66 -12.04
N ALA A 450 -6.17 6.74 -12.99
CA ALA A 450 -5.23 6.54 -14.08
C ALA A 450 -5.26 7.69 -15.11
N GLY A 451 -6.25 8.61 -15.01
CA GLY A 451 -6.43 9.73 -15.93
C GLY A 451 -7.09 9.36 -17.26
N CYS A 452 -7.82 8.25 -17.29
CA CYS A 452 -8.40 7.73 -18.53
C CYS A 452 -9.76 8.34 -18.87
N GLY A 453 -10.52 8.81 -17.88
CA GLY A 453 -11.90 9.26 -18.06
C GLY A 453 -12.86 8.14 -18.46
N ASN A 454 -14.03 8.49 -18.99
CA ASN A 454 -15.06 7.52 -19.38
C ASN A 454 -14.70 6.84 -20.70
N ALA A 455 -14.78 5.50 -20.74
CA ALA A 455 -14.51 4.71 -21.96
C ALA A 455 -15.37 5.12 -23.17
N GLU A 456 -16.58 5.62 -22.94
CA GLU A 456 -17.49 6.09 -24.01
C GLU A 456 -16.98 7.38 -24.69
N GLU A 457 -16.05 8.09 -24.08
CA GLU A 457 -15.45 9.35 -24.58
C GLU A 457 -14.10 9.12 -25.28
N TRP A 458 -13.60 7.88 -25.36
CA TRP A 458 -12.31 7.57 -25.96
C TRP A 458 -12.39 7.60 -27.48
N GLY A 459 -11.51 8.39 -28.13
CA GLY A 459 -11.25 8.25 -29.55
C GLY A 459 -10.44 6.98 -29.86
N GLU A 460 -10.46 6.50 -31.10
CA GLU A 460 -9.86 5.22 -31.52
C GLU A 460 -8.39 5.04 -31.06
N GLU A 461 -7.53 6.05 -31.23
CA GLU A 461 -6.11 5.97 -30.80
C GLU A 461 -5.95 5.83 -29.28
N ARG A 462 -6.75 6.56 -28.49
CA ARG A 462 -6.73 6.45 -27.03
C ARG A 462 -7.27 5.11 -26.57
N GLN A 463 -8.25 4.58 -27.26
CA GLN A 463 -8.85 3.29 -26.91
C GLN A 463 -7.83 2.15 -26.99
N GLU A 464 -6.99 2.10 -28.03
CA GLU A 464 -5.94 1.09 -28.17
C GLU A 464 -4.88 1.21 -27.07
N GLU A 465 -4.44 2.44 -26.76
CA GLU A 465 -3.45 2.70 -25.69
C GLU A 465 -3.97 2.19 -24.33
N TRP A 466 -5.18 2.58 -23.96
CA TRP A 466 -5.78 2.21 -22.67
C TRP A 466 -6.08 0.72 -22.58
N GLN A 467 -6.60 0.12 -23.63
CA GLN A 467 -6.86 -1.32 -23.68
C GLN A 467 -5.55 -2.11 -23.45
N LYS A 468 -4.48 -1.73 -24.13
CA LYS A 468 -3.17 -2.37 -23.94
C LYS A 468 -2.69 -2.25 -22.50
N MET A 469 -2.84 -1.08 -21.88
CA MET A 469 -2.44 -0.82 -20.51
C MET A 469 -3.26 -1.65 -19.53
N PHE A 470 -4.58 -1.71 -19.67
CA PHE A 470 -5.46 -2.48 -18.80
C PHE A 470 -5.41 -4.00 -19.02
N GLN A 471 -4.87 -4.46 -20.14
CA GLN A 471 -4.56 -5.88 -20.37
C GLN A 471 -3.24 -6.33 -19.74
N GLY A 472 -2.42 -5.40 -19.25
CA GLY A 472 -1.13 -5.66 -18.63
C GLY A 472 -1.22 -6.33 -17.25
N PHE A 473 -2.38 -6.31 -16.60
CA PHE A 473 -2.61 -6.90 -15.28
C PHE A 473 -3.88 -7.76 -15.25
N THR A 474 -4.05 -8.52 -14.16
CA THR A 474 -5.29 -9.27 -13.89
C THR A 474 -6.17 -8.51 -12.90
N ALA A 475 -7.41 -8.19 -13.28
CA ALA A 475 -8.43 -7.64 -12.40
C ALA A 475 -9.10 -8.77 -11.61
N VAL A 476 -8.98 -8.77 -10.29
CA VAL A 476 -9.66 -9.72 -9.40
C VAL A 476 -10.89 -9.05 -8.82
N CYS A 477 -12.06 -9.47 -9.26
CA CYS A 477 -13.35 -8.87 -8.93
C CYS A 477 -14.06 -9.67 -7.84
N ILE A 478 -14.67 -8.97 -6.88
CA ILE A 478 -15.43 -9.58 -5.79
C ILE A 478 -16.67 -10.33 -6.25
N GLY A 479 -17.21 -10.02 -7.43
CA GLY A 479 -18.42 -10.60 -7.99
C GLY A 479 -18.69 -10.18 -9.43
N GLU A 480 -19.68 -10.80 -10.08
CA GLU A 480 -20.00 -10.60 -11.52
C GLU A 480 -20.38 -9.16 -11.87
N GLN A 481 -21.07 -8.43 -10.99
CA GLN A 481 -21.40 -7.02 -11.23
C GLN A 481 -20.13 -6.15 -11.37
N THR A 482 -19.13 -6.40 -10.53
CA THR A 482 -17.84 -5.68 -10.58
C THR A 482 -17.07 -6.05 -11.85
N LYS A 483 -17.06 -7.33 -12.23
CA LYS A 483 -16.48 -7.81 -13.49
C LYS A 483 -17.09 -7.13 -14.70
N THR A 484 -18.42 -7.05 -14.78
CA THR A 484 -19.12 -6.39 -15.90
C THR A 484 -18.65 -4.94 -16.09
N VAL A 485 -18.35 -4.23 -14.99
CA VAL A 485 -17.79 -2.87 -15.08
C VAL A 485 -16.34 -2.90 -15.56
N ALA A 486 -15.52 -3.82 -15.06
CA ALA A 486 -14.11 -3.94 -15.45
C ALA A 486 -13.93 -4.35 -16.93
N GLU A 487 -14.80 -5.22 -17.45
CA GLU A 487 -14.81 -5.66 -18.84
C GLU A 487 -15.11 -4.53 -19.82
N LYS A 488 -15.86 -3.49 -19.42
CA LYS A 488 -16.08 -2.28 -20.26
C LYS A 488 -14.75 -1.59 -20.62
N TYR A 489 -13.75 -1.74 -19.76
CA TYR A 489 -12.40 -1.19 -19.95
C TYR A 489 -11.41 -2.23 -20.49
N SER A 490 -11.89 -3.37 -21.01
CA SER A 490 -11.08 -4.45 -21.58
C SER A 490 -10.10 -5.11 -20.61
N MET A 491 -10.37 -5.05 -19.31
CA MET A 491 -9.54 -5.71 -18.29
C MET A 491 -9.71 -7.22 -18.33
N LYS A 492 -8.64 -7.98 -18.09
CA LYS A 492 -8.70 -9.44 -17.88
C LYS A 492 -9.20 -9.72 -16.48
N CYS A 493 -10.37 -10.37 -16.37
CA CYS A 493 -11.04 -10.54 -15.09
C CYS A 493 -10.97 -11.98 -14.57
N LYS A 494 -10.71 -12.12 -13.26
CA LYS A 494 -11.05 -13.29 -12.46
C LYS A 494 -12.12 -12.88 -11.46
N VAL A 495 -13.06 -13.77 -11.12
CA VAL A 495 -14.15 -13.48 -10.18
C VAL A 495 -14.05 -14.41 -8.97
N ALA A 496 -14.14 -13.85 -7.78
CA ALA A 496 -14.23 -14.59 -6.54
C ALA A 496 -15.54 -15.39 -6.47
N GLU A 497 -15.50 -16.58 -5.91
CA GLU A 497 -16.70 -17.45 -5.78
C GLU A 497 -17.72 -16.89 -4.78
N LYS A 498 -17.21 -16.20 -3.74
CA LYS A 498 -18.00 -15.52 -2.73
C LYS A 498 -17.55 -14.08 -2.57
N ALA A 499 -18.45 -13.20 -2.19
CA ALA A 499 -18.15 -11.78 -1.97
C ALA A 499 -17.41 -11.54 -0.63
N THR A 500 -16.27 -12.22 -0.43
CA THR A 500 -15.43 -12.11 0.76
C THR A 500 -13.95 -11.88 0.41
N VAL A 501 -13.19 -11.36 1.37
CA VAL A 501 -11.73 -11.14 1.22
C VAL A 501 -11.02 -12.48 1.00
N GLU A 502 -11.42 -13.51 1.74
CA GLU A 502 -10.89 -14.87 1.63
C GLU A 502 -11.00 -15.38 0.21
N SER A 503 -12.19 -15.28 -0.38
CA SER A 503 -12.44 -15.81 -1.72
C SER A 503 -11.71 -15.02 -2.82
N ILE A 504 -11.48 -13.72 -2.62
CA ILE A 504 -10.61 -12.92 -3.51
C ILE A 504 -9.18 -13.45 -3.46
N ILE A 505 -8.64 -13.69 -2.25
CA ILE A 505 -7.27 -14.20 -2.06
C ILE A 505 -7.15 -15.62 -2.65
N GLU A 506 -8.11 -16.51 -2.38
CA GLU A 506 -8.16 -17.85 -2.99
C GLU A 506 -8.11 -17.77 -4.52
N LYS A 507 -8.87 -16.83 -5.10
CA LYS A 507 -8.90 -16.63 -6.55
C LYS A 507 -7.58 -16.10 -7.13
N MET A 508 -6.81 -15.35 -6.35
CA MET A 508 -5.47 -14.90 -6.72
C MET A 508 -4.44 -16.04 -6.68
N LEU A 509 -4.64 -17.01 -5.78
CA LEU A 509 -3.76 -18.18 -5.65
C LEU A 509 -3.99 -19.23 -6.74
N GLU A 510 -5.11 -19.21 -7.44
CA GLU A 510 -5.35 -20.04 -8.62
C GLU A 510 -4.46 -19.54 -9.79
N ARG A 511 -3.43 -20.32 -10.14
CA ARG A 511 -2.50 -20.02 -11.25
C ARG A 511 -3.11 -20.28 -12.62
#